data_6bf4bd4bbd04c4bc3d2ee7b129e2852e
#
_entry.id   6bf4bd4bbd04c4bc3d2ee7b129e2852e
#
_cell.length_a   1.000
_cell.length_b   1.000
_cell.length_c   1.000
_cell.angle_alpha   90.00
_cell.angle_beta   90.00
_cell.angle_gamma   90.00
#
_symmetry.space_group_name_H-M   'P 1'
#
loop_
_entity.id
_entity.type
_entity.pdbx_description
1 polymer ?
#
loop_
_entity_poly.entity_id
_entity_poly.type
_entity_poly.pdbx_seq_one_letter_code
_entity_poly.pdbx_strand_id
1 'polypeptide(L)'
;MKHILTDSLTPYVSKVLTLYLELPETPLRTTLYDQQRAAELQLRGVPLDLIEAAFLLGSLRRLLRSPGALPLSPIRSLAYFQPVIDELLACPLSDSYVGYLRSKMKPFSGKKITESTKSAPAYRVQKTTDSDDR
;
A
#
# COMPACT_ATOMS: atom_id res chain seq x y z
N MET A 1 -0.15 26.28 -15.18
CA MET A 1 -0.74 25.15 -15.54
C MET A 1 -0.54 23.96 -14.73
N LYS A 2 0.38 23.93 -13.82
CA LYS A 2 0.50 22.84 -13.02
C LYS A 2 -0.67 22.57 -12.20
N HIS A 3 -1.38 23.53 -11.78
CA HIS A 3 -2.54 23.21 -11.02
C HIS A 3 -3.62 22.63 -11.92
N ILE A 4 -3.47 22.75 -13.21
CA ILE A 4 -4.40 22.12 -14.10
C ILE A 4 -4.26 20.63 -14.01
N LEU A 5 -3.03 20.14 -13.82
CA LEU A 5 -2.82 18.72 -13.66
C LEU A 5 -3.50 18.22 -12.42
N THR A 6 -3.41 18.99 -11.34
CA THR A 6 -4.08 18.60 -10.11
C THR A 6 -5.59 18.64 -10.32
N ASP A 7 -6.05 19.67 -11.01
CA ASP A 7 -7.47 19.79 -11.26
C ASP A 7 -7.99 18.70 -12.16
N SER A 8 -7.13 18.12 -12.97
CA SER A 8 -7.58 17.09 -13.89
C SER A 8 -7.69 15.72 -13.25
N LEU A 9 -7.27 15.57 -12.00
CA LEU A 9 -7.44 14.30 -11.33
C LEU A 9 -8.91 14.10 -10.97
N THR A 10 -9.44 12.97 -11.35
CA THR A 10 -10.82 12.66 -11.01
C THR A 10 -10.89 12.21 -9.55
N PRO A 11 -12.08 12.22 -8.95
CA PRO A 11 -12.20 11.68 -7.59
C PRO A 11 -11.72 10.25 -7.50
N TYR A 12 -11.96 9.45 -8.56
CA TYR A 12 -11.50 8.06 -8.58
C TYR A 12 -9.97 8.00 -8.50
N VAL A 13 -9.28 8.72 -9.38
CA VAL A 13 -7.82 8.70 -9.41
C VAL A 13 -7.27 9.22 -8.09
N SER A 14 -7.84 10.30 -7.58
CA SER A 14 -7.40 10.85 -6.32
C SER A 14 -7.53 9.86 -5.18
N LYS A 15 -8.65 9.13 -5.15
CA LYS A 15 -8.88 8.14 -4.10
C LYS A 15 -7.89 6.98 -4.20
N VAL A 16 -7.64 6.50 -5.41
CA VAL A 16 -6.68 5.41 -5.62
C VAL A 16 -5.30 5.82 -5.10
N LEU A 17 -4.88 7.03 -5.47
CA LEU A 17 -3.55 7.49 -5.08
C LEU A 17 -3.45 7.69 -3.57
N THR A 18 -4.52 8.18 -2.94
CA THR A 18 -4.55 8.35 -1.50
C THR A 18 -4.43 7.01 -0.79
N LEU A 19 -5.22 6.04 -1.23
CA LEU A 19 -5.16 4.70 -0.64
C LEU A 19 -3.77 4.09 -0.79
N TYR A 20 -3.17 4.29 -1.95
CA TYR A 20 -1.85 3.76 -2.22
C TYR A 20 -0.80 4.37 -1.27
N LEU A 21 -0.84 5.69 -1.10
CA LEU A 21 0.14 6.36 -0.26
C LEU A 21 -0.01 6.06 1.23
N GLU A 22 -1.18 5.59 1.63
CA GLU A 22 -1.41 5.23 3.02
C GLU A 22 -0.83 3.86 3.39
N LEU A 23 -0.43 3.10 2.40
CA LEU A 23 0.09 1.76 2.66
C LEU A 23 1.53 1.83 3.16
N PRO A 24 1.93 0.87 4.00
CA PRO A 24 3.32 0.83 4.44
C PRO A 24 4.23 0.45 3.28
N GLU A 25 5.45 0.90 3.33
CA GLU A 25 6.49 0.54 2.35
C GLU A 25 6.28 1.13 0.95
N THR A 26 5.33 2.03 0.80
CA THR A 26 5.16 2.75 -0.47
C THR A 26 5.88 4.08 -0.38
N PRO A 27 6.15 4.73 -1.52
CA PRO A 27 6.83 6.02 -1.51
C PRO A 27 6.00 7.09 -0.80
N LEU A 28 6.62 8.21 -0.50
CA LEU A 28 5.91 9.33 0.12
C LEU A 28 5.10 10.13 -0.87
N ARG A 29 5.39 9.97 -2.15
CA ARG A 29 4.70 10.72 -3.20
C ARG A 29 4.39 9.85 -4.38
N THR A 30 3.34 10.20 -5.10
CA THR A 30 3.03 9.53 -6.36
C THR A 30 3.75 10.22 -7.49
N THR A 31 3.90 9.53 -8.61
CA THR A 31 4.51 10.07 -9.81
C THR A 31 3.44 10.20 -10.88
N LEU A 32 3.79 10.83 -11.99
CA LEU A 32 2.89 10.89 -13.13
C LEU A 32 2.55 9.48 -13.60
N TYR A 33 3.52 8.58 -13.55
CA TYR A 33 3.27 7.19 -13.93
C TYR A 33 2.16 6.58 -13.07
N ASP A 34 2.19 6.83 -11.76
CA ASP A 34 1.16 6.31 -10.87
C ASP A 34 -0.20 6.89 -11.21
N GLN A 35 -0.24 8.19 -11.56
CA GLN A 35 -1.50 8.83 -11.95
C GLN A 35 -2.05 8.19 -13.22
N GLN A 36 -1.17 7.91 -14.17
CA GLN A 36 -1.58 7.29 -15.41
C GLN A 36 -2.10 5.88 -15.19
N ARG A 37 -1.46 5.13 -14.29
CA ARG A 37 -1.94 3.80 -13.97
C ARG A 37 -3.31 3.84 -13.31
N ALA A 38 -3.53 4.80 -12.40
CA ALA A 38 -4.82 4.93 -11.75
C ALA A 38 -5.90 5.32 -12.75
N ALA A 39 -5.56 6.22 -13.69
CA ALA A 39 -6.51 6.63 -14.71
C ALA A 39 -6.89 5.45 -15.62
N GLU A 40 -5.91 4.60 -15.90
CA GLU A 40 -6.15 3.42 -16.69
C GLU A 40 -7.12 2.47 -16.00
N LEU A 41 -6.98 2.31 -14.69
CA LEU A 41 -7.90 1.48 -13.94
C LEU A 41 -9.32 2.05 -13.99
N GLN A 42 -9.42 3.37 -13.96
CA GLN A 42 -10.72 4.01 -14.08
C GLN A 42 -11.36 3.74 -15.44
N LEU A 43 -10.55 3.84 -16.50
CA LEU A 43 -11.07 3.57 -17.84
C LEU A 43 -11.52 2.13 -17.99
N ARG A 44 -10.86 1.22 -17.29
CA ARG A 44 -11.24 -0.19 -17.34
C ARG A 44 -12.43 -0.50 -16.45
N GLY A 45 -12.90 0.48 -15.69
CA GLY A 45 -14.07 0.28 -14.84
C GLY A 45 -13.82 -0.55 -13.60
N VAL A 46 -12.59 -0.59 -13.13
CA VAL A 46 -12.28 -1.39 -11.94
C VAL A 46 -12.87 -0.72 -10.70
N PRO A 47 -13.67 -1.43 -9.90
CA PRO A 47 -14.30 -0.79 -8.73
C PRO A 47 -13.27 -0.38 -7.68
N LEU A 48 -13.51 0.75 -7.02
CA LEU A 48 -12.61 1.21 -5.96
C LEU A 48 -12.49 0.20 -4.83
N ASP A 49 -13.60 -0.47 -4.50
CA ASP A 49 -13.57 -1.47 -3.44
C ASP A 49 -12.61 -2.60 -3.76
N LEU A 50 -12.55 -2.98 -5.01
CA LEU A 50 -11.66 -4.04 -5.44
C LEU A 50 -10.21 -3.58 -5.35
N ILE A 51 -9.97 -2.33 -5.71
CA ILE A 51 -8.62 -1.78 -5.64
C ILE A 51 -8.16 -1.72 -4.19
N GLU A 52 -9.03 -1.29 -3.29
CA GLU A 52 -8.69 -1.25 -1.88
C GLU A 52 -8.36 -2.66 -1.38
N ALA A 53 -9.17 -3.64 -1.75
CA ALA A 53 -8.94 -5.02 -1.34
C ALA A 53 -7.60 -5.53 -1.86
N ALA A 54 -7.26 -5.17 -3.10
CA ALA A 54 -5.98 -5.58 -3.69
C ALA A 54 -4.81 -4.95 -2.95
N PHE A 55 -4.94 -3.68 -2.58
CA PHE A 55 -3.89 -3.00 -1.82
C PHE A 55 -3.69 -3.67 -0.46
N LEU A 56 -4.78 -3.99 0.22
CA LEU A 56 -4.70 -4.65 1.52
C LEU A 56 -4.06 -6.02 1.39
N LEU A 57 -4.52 -6.79 0.44
CA LEU A 57 -4.01 -8.14 0.26
C LEU A 57 -2.54 -8.15 -0.13
N GLY A 58 -2.18 -7.30 -1.09
CA GLY A 58 -0.79 -7.23 -1.54
C GLY A 58 0.14 -6.77 -0.44
N SER A 59 -0.30 -5.79 0.35
CA SER A 59 0.51 -5.29 1.45
C SER A 59 0.68 -6.34 2.53
N LEU A 60 -0.41 -7.03 2.89
CA LEU A 60 -0.32 -8.05 3.93
C LEU A 60 0.53 -9.23 3.52
N ARG A 61 0.51 -9.58 2.25
CA ARG A 61 1.37 -10.66 1.75
C ARG A 61 2.84 -10.31 1.96
N ARG A 62 3.20 -9.02 1.86
CA ARG A 62 4.55 -8.60 2.12
C ARG A 62 4.85 -8.59 3.60
N LEU A 63 3.95 -8.01 4.39
CA LEU A 63 4.20 -7.77 5.81
C LEU A 63 4.19 -9.03 6.64
N LEU A 64 3.46 -10.03 6.21
CA LEU A 64 3.30 -11.26 6.99
C LEU A 64 4.12 -12.42 6.46
N ARG A 65 5.21 -12.10 5.74
CA ARG A 65 6.09 -13.15 5.23
C ARG A 65 6.79 -13.83 6.39
N SER A 66 7.26 -15.04 6.13
CA SER A 66 7.97 -15.80 7.14
C SER A 66 9.17 -15.04 7.65
N PRO A 67 9.53 -15.18 8.93
CA PRO A 67 10.67 -14.47 9.48
C PRO A 67 11.98 -14.77 8.77
N GLY A 68 12.14 -15.95 8.20
CA GLY A 68 13.36 -16.30 7.50
C GLY A 68 13.42 -15.93 6.06
N ALA A 69 12.35 -15.31 5.54
CA ALA A 69 12.30 -14.97 4.12
C ALA A 69 13.26 -13.82 3.82
N LEU A 70 13.78 -13.81 2.59
CA LEU A 70 14.67 -12.75 2.18
C LEU A 70 13.90 -11.41 2.11
N PRO A 71 14.58 -10.31 2.43
CA PRO A 71 13.93 -9.02 2.37
C PRO A 71 13.45 -8.69 0.96
N LEU A 72 12.34 -7.97 0.86
CA LEU A 72 11.83 -7.51 -0.42
C LEU A 72 12.24 -6.06 -0.63
N SER A 73 12.42 -5.69 -1.87
CA SER A 73 12.66 -4.29 -2.21
C SER A 73 11.43 -3.47 -1.85
N PRO A 74 11.58 -2.18 -1.54
CA PRO A 74 10.43 -1.34 -1.29
C PRO A 74 9.54 -1.26 -2.53
N ILE A 75 8.26 -0.98 -2.31
CA ILE A 75 7.34 -0.77 -3.41
C ILE A 75 7.69 0.55 -4.07
N ARG A 76 7.83 0.57 -5.38
CA ARG A 76 8.23 1.77 -6.09
C ARG A 76 7.13 2.45 -6.88
N SER A 77 6.10 1.70 -7.22
CA SER A 77 5.01 2.28 -8.01
C SER A 77 3.74 1.50 -7.81
N LEU A 78 2.66 2.13 -8.23
CA LEU A 78 1.33 1.53 -8.18
C LEU A 78 1.29 0.22 -8.96
N ALA A 79 2.12 0.10 -9.98
CA ALA A 79 2.15 -1.11 -10.80
C ALA A 79 2.46 -2.36 -10.00
N TYR A 80 3.10 -2.20 -8.84
CA TYR A 80 3.37 -3.34 -7.97
C TYR A 80 2.09 -4.13 -7.66
N PHE A 81 0.97 -3.43 -7.54
CA PHE A 81 -0.30 -4.07 -7.17
C PHE A 81 -1.12 -4.56 -8.35
N GLN A 82 -0.64 -4.29 -9.58
CA GLN A 82 -1.42 -4.70 -10.75
C GLN A 82 -1.72 -6.21 -10.79
N PRO A 83 -0.75 -7.09 -10.48
CA PRO A 83 -1.07 -8.53 -10.48
C PRO A 83 -2.15 -8.90 -9.47
N VAL A 84 -2.16 -8.22 -8.31
CA VAL A 84 -3.17 -8.52 -7.30
C VAL A 84 -4.53 -8.01 -7.75
N ILE A 85 -4.55 -6.83 -8.37
CA ILE A 85 -5.80 -6.30 -8.93
C ILE A 85 -6.36 -7.28 -9.96
N ASP A 86 -5.49 -7.78 -10.84
CA ASP A 86 -5.92 -8.73 -11.86
C ASP A 86 -6.43 -10.02 -11.24
N GLU A 87 -5.77 -10.47 -10.18
CA GLU A 87 -6.18 -11.65 -9.45
C GLU A 87 -7.60 -11.49 -8.90
N LEU A 88 -7.89 -10.34 -8.30
CA LEU A 88 -9.20 -10.08 -7.71
C LEU A 88 -10.28 -9.80 -8.74
N LEU A 89 -9.89 -9.32 -9.92
CA LEU A 89 -10.86 -9.18 -10.99
C LEU A 89 -11.33 -10.56 -11.43
N ALA A 90 -10.45 -11.54 -11.42
CA ALA A 90 -10.81 -12.91 -11.79
C ALA A 90 -11.54 -13.62 -10.67
N CYS A 91 -11.19 -13.30 -9.43
CA CYS A 91 -11.78 -13.98 -8.28
C CYS A 91 -11.96 -12.99 -7.12
N PRO A 92 -13.07 -12.27 -7.10
CA PRO A 92 -13.26 -11.23 -6.07
C PRO A 92 -13.35 -11.80 -4.67
N LEU A 93 -12.96 -11.01 -3.69
CA LEU A 93 -13.04 -11.39 -2.29
C LEU A 93 -14.41 -11.01 -1.73
N SER A 94 -14.87 -11.76 -0.73
CA SER A 94 -16.11 -11.41 -0.06
C SER A 94 -15.91 -10.18 0.81
N ASP A 95 -16.99 -9.48 1.11
CA ASP A 95 -16.92 -8.30 1.96
C ASP A 95 -16.38 -8.65 3.34
N SER A 96 -16.77 -9.80 3.87
CA SER A 96 -16.29 -10.19 5.20
C SER A 96 -14.81 -10.45 5.20
N TYR A 97 -14.27 -11.00 4.12
CA TYR A 97 -12.85 -11.25 4.05
C TYR A 97 -12.09 -9.92 3.94
N VAL A 98 -12.62 -8.96 3.19
CA VAL A 98 -12.01 -7.65 3.08
C VAL A 98 -11.99 -6.96 4.45
N GLY A 99 -13.06 -7.13 5.23
CA GLY A 99 -13.09 -6.60 6.60
C GLY A 99 -12.01 -7.23 7.46
N TYR A 100 -11.78 -8.52 7.28
CA TYR A 100 -10.71 -9.22 7.97
C TYR A 100 -9.35 -8.63 7.59
N LEU A 101 -9.13 -8.35 6.31
CA LEU A 101 -7.88 -7.76 5.86
C LEU A 101 -7.66 -6.38 6.47
N ARG A 102 -8.72 -5.57 6.56
CA ARG A 102 -8.61 -4.26 7.17
C ARG A 102 -8.18 -4.38 8.63
N SER A 103 -8.74 -5.35 9.34
CA SER A 103 -8.35 -5.58 10.72
C SER A 103 -6.89 -5.95 10.84
N LYS A 104 -6.41 -6.79 9.94
CA LYS A 104 -5.01 -7.22 9.99
C LYS A 104 -4.06 -6.08 9.67
N MET A 105 -4.52 -5.09 8.93
CA MET A 105 -3.67 -3.95 8.57
C MET A 105 -3.54 -2.92 9.67
N LYS A 106 -4.44 -2.91 10.64
CA LYS A 106 -4.41 -1.89 11.67
C LYS A 106 -3.07 -1.70 12.35
N PRO A 107 -2.36 -2.76 12.74
CA PRO A 107 -1.07 -2.58 13.42
C PRO A 107 -0.04 -1.84 12.57
N PHE A 108 -0.23 -1.81 11.25
CA PHE A 108 0.73 -1.19 10.34
C PHE A 108 0.30 0.22 9.91
N SER A 109 -0.88 0.66 10.31
CA SER A 109 -1.37 1.97 9.91
C SER A 109 -0.52 3.06 10.56
N GLY A 110 -0.16 4.05 9.79
CA GLY A 110 0.57 5.19 10.31
C GLY A 110 2.06 4.98 10.46
N LYS A 111 2.55 3.79 10.24
CA LYS A 111 3.97 3.56 10.43
C LYS A 111 4.85 4.35 9.50
N LYS A 112 4.37 4.61 8.32
CA LYS A 112 5.14 5.39 7.36
C LYS A 112 5.45 6.77 7.92
N ILE A 113 4.49 7.39 8.55
CA ILE A 113 4.68 8.71 9.11
C ILE A 113 5.62 8.63 10.29
N THR A 114 5.45 7.64 11.12
CA THR A 114 6.28 7.48 12.27
C THR A 114 7.74 7.35 11.89
N GLU A 115 7.98 6.59 10.86
CA GLU A 115 9.33 6.39 10.43
C GLU A 115 9.97 7.64 9.95
N SER A 116 9.23 8.51 9.34
CA SER A 116 9.81 9.71 8.81
C SER A 116 10.27 10.63 9.92
N THR A 117 9.78 10.47 11.11
CA THR A 117 10.19 11.33 12.16
C THR A 117 11.40 10.83 12.89
N LYS A 118 11.75 9.63 12.79
CA LYS A 118 12.76 9.25 13.59
C LYS A 118 13.74 8.68 13.03
N SER A 119 13.68 8.30 12.79
CA SER A 119 14.71 7.80 12.43
C SER A 119 15.16 6.86 13.27
N ALA A 120 14.94 6.50 13.94
CA ALA A 120 15.19 5.58 14.55
C ALA A 120 15.09 4.78 15.30
N PRO A 121 15.36 4.62 15.42
CA PRO A 121 15.47 3.84 15.95
C PRO A 121 15.29 3.01 16.50
N ALA A 122 15.41 2.82 16.67
CA ALA A 122 15.32 2.12 16.93
C ALA A 122 14.91 1.28 17.35
N TYR A 123 14.66 0.89 17.35
CA TYR A 123 14.18 0.01 17.37
C TYR A 123 14.41 -0.82 17.67
N ARG A 124 14.73 -1.02 17.76
CA ARG A 124 14.95 -1.73 17.68
C ARG A 124 15.26 -2.02 18.45
N VAL A 125 15.24 -2.03 18.66
CA VAL A 125 15.47 -2.31 19.03
C VAL A 125 15.39 -2.75 19.69
N GLN A 126 15.21 -3.09 19.92
CA GLN A 126 15.12 -3.53 20.20
C GLN A 126 15.19 -4.02 20.61
N LYS A 127 15.39 -4.32 20.87
CA LYS A 127 15.62 -4.85 20.96
C LYS A 127 16.09 -5.02 21.43
N THR A 128 16.19 -5.27 21.60
CA THR A 128 16.66 -5.52 21.68
C THR A 128 17.07 -5.63 22.19
N THR A 129 17.19 -5.86 22.53
CA THR A 129 17.60 -6.05 22.73
C THR A 129 17.98 -6.21 23.24
N ASP A 130 18.03 -6.48 23.50
CA ASP A 130 18.43 -6.75 23.69
C ASP A 130 18.77 -7.06 24.13
N SER A 131 18.85 -7.33 24.41
CA SER A 131 19.23 -7.80 24.46
C SER A 131 19.74 -8.09 24.77
N ASP A 132 19.83 -8.29 25.03
CA ASP A 132 20.32 -8.63 25.06
C ASP A 132 20.70 -8.89 25.54
N ASP A 133 20.76 -9.10 25.85
CA ASP A 133 21.07 -9.47 25.93
C ASP A 133 21.35 -9.87 26.33
N ARG A 134 21.61 -10.01 26.94
CA ARG A 134 21.79 -10.54 26.90
C ARG A 134 22.11 -10.70 27.04
#